data_617bb5ae81841806d688df10b30eecba
#
_entry.id   617bb5ae81841806d688df10b30eecba
#
_cell.length_a   1.000
_cell.length_b   1.000
_cell.length_c   1.000
_cell.angle_alpha   90.00
_cell.angle_beta   90.00
_cell.angle_gamma   90.00
#
_symmetry.space_group_name_H-M   'P 1'
#
loop_
_entity.id
_entity.type
_entity.pdbx_description
1 polymer ?
#
loop_
_entity_poly.entity_id
_entity_poly.type
_entity_poly.pdbx_seq_one_letter_code
_entity_poly.pdbx_strand_id
1 'polypeptide(L)'
;MLASRIGEIRTITLEDGSRVTLDTNSVVEVRFDGERRLVQLERGRARFEVAHDARRPFVVAAGPGEVVAHGTVFDVDLRRSGILVVLLQGSVEVRRPAAGGKSAASTMLRPGQQLAISAGSAAAPVAIRAPETRWPSGMLSFEDAPLVDVLASANRYSRTQIVIRDPAVGERRFTGTFKADEPVQLAEMIGPMFGLRIEHDQNDNLILAAGK
;
A
#
# COMPACT_ATOMS: atom_id res chain seq x y z
N MET A 1 7.53 12.55 -14.06
CA MET A 1 7.74 11.91 -12.73
C MET A 1 6.81 12.56 -11.72
N LEU A 2 6.08 11.77 -10.94
CA LEU A 2 5.14 12.19 -9.90
C LEU A 2 5.63 11.63 -8.56
N ALA A 3 5.60 12.42 -7.49
CA ALA A 3 6.09 11.99 -6.20
C ALA A 3 5.26 12.56 -5.04
N SER A 4 5.23 11.85 -3.93
CA SER A 4 4.72 12.29 -2.64
C SER A 4 5.82 12.24 -1.57
N ARG A 5 5.70 13.09 -0.55
CA ARG A 5 6.59 13.11 0.62
C ARG A 5 6.11 12.11 1.67
N ILE A 6 6.92 11.89 2.71
CA ILE A 6 6.48 11.15 3.90
C ILE A 6 5.31 11.91 4.54
N GLY A 7 4.22 11.20 4.84
CA GLY A 7 2.98 11.75 5.38
C GLY A 7 2.03 12.35 4.34
N GLU A 8 2.48 12.55 3.09
CA GLU A 8 1.67 13.17 2.05
C GLU A 8 0.89 12.11 1.25
N ILE A 9 -0.42 12.33 1.09
CA ILE A 9 -1.27 11.63 0.13
C ILE A 9 -1.66 12.66 -0.95
N ARG A 10 -1.41 12.33 -2.21
CA ARG A 10 -1.57 13.28 -3.31
C ARG A 10 -2.28 12.66 -4.50
N THR A 11 -3.37 13.29 -4.97
CA THR A 11 -4.07 12.86 -6.19
C THR A 11 -3.70 13.77 -7.37
N ILE A 12 -3.38 13.16 -8.52
CA ILE A 12 -2.99 13.83 -9.75
C ILE A 12 -3.83 13.27 -10.89
N THR A 13 -4.39 14.15 -11.72
CA THR A 13 -5.06 13.76 -12.96
C THR A 13 -4.03 13.71 -14.09
N LEU A 14 -4.01 12.62 -14.84
CA LEU A 14 -3.15 12.41 -16.00
C LEU A 14 -3.79 12.99 -17.27
N GLU A 15 -3.01 13.06 -18.35
CA GLU A 15 -3.45 13.62 -19.64
C GLU A 15 -4.57 12.83 -20.32
N ASP A 16 -4.68 11.51 -20.01
CA ASP A 16 -5.74 10.63 -20.52
C ASP A 16 -7.03 10.68 -19.68
N GLY A 17 -7.09 11.55 -18.64
CA GLY A 17 -8.19 11.66 -17.70
C GLY A 17 -8.16 10.63 -16.56
N SER A 18 -7.20 9.71 -16.52
CA SER A 18 -6.99 8.83 -15.39
C SER A 18 -6.54 9.60 -14.15
N ARG A 19 -6.84 9.12 -12.94
CA ARG A 19 -6.36 9.69 -11.69
C ARG A 19 -5.41 8.73 -10.99
N VAL A 20 -4.32 9.28 -10.50
CA VAL A 20 -3.34 8.56 -9.67
C VAL A 20 -3.31 9.20 -8.29
N THR A 21 -3.66 8.44 -7.26
CA THR A 21 -3.47 8.84 -5.86
C THR A 21 -2.21 8.17 -5.35
N LEU A 22 -1.19 8.97 -5.05
CA LEU A 22 0.05 8.52 -4.43
C LEU A 22 -0.13 8.46 -2.91
N ASP A 23 0.26 7.34 -2.33
CA ASP A 23 0.41 7.19 -0.87
C ASP A 23 1.70 7.88 -0.39
N THR A 24 1.93 7.88 0.91
CA THR A 24 3.15 8.39 1.53
C THR A 24 4.41 7.85 0.85
N ASN A 25 5.41 8.74 0.62
CA ASN A 25 6.74 8.39 0.12
C ASN A 25 6.73 7.54 -1.15
N SER A 26 5.84 7.87 -2.11
CA SER A 26 5.66 7.13 -3.36
C SER A 26 6.20 7.89 -4.56
N VAL A 27 6.68 7.16 -5.56
CA VAL A 27 7.22 7.70 -6.81
C VAL A 27 6.66 6.91 -7.99
N VAL A 28 6.12 7.65 -8.95
CA VAL A 28 5.53 7.12 -10.18
C VAL A 28 6.08 7.88 -11.38
N GLU A 29 6.52 7.18 -12.39
CA GLU A 29 6.85 7.72 -13.70
C GLU A 29 5.75 7.39 -14.71
N VAL A 30 5.31 8.38 -15.50
CA VAL A 30 4.28 8.21 -16.52
C VAL A 30 4.93 8.34 -17.89
N ARG A 31 4.69 7.37 -18.77
CA ARG A 31 5.18 7.30 -20.15
C ARG A 31 4.06 6.81 -21.06
N PHE A 32 3.32 7.73 -21.66
CA PHE A 32 2.27 7.40 -22.60
C PHE A 32 2.79 7.50 -24.02
N ASP A 33 2.40 6.56 -24.85
CA ASP A 33 2.69 6.55 -26.29
C ASP A 33 1.43 6.22 -27.11
N GLY A 34 1.58 6.02 -28.42
CA GLY A 34 0.47 5.71 -29.32
C GLY A 34 -0.15 4.32 -29.12
N GLU A 35 0.56 3.40 -28.48
CA GLU A 35 0.16 1.99 -28.32
C GLU A 35 -0.31 1.66 -26.91
N ARG A 36 0.26 2.30 -25.88
CA ARG A 36 -0.02 1.99 -24.48
C ARG A 36 0.16 3.20 -23.59
N ARG A 37 -0.46 3.14 -22.41
CA ARG A 37 -0.34 4.10 -21.32
C ARG A 37 0.48 3.45 -20.22
N LEU A 38 1.81 3.58 -20.32
CA LEU A 38 2.73 2.95 -19.36
C LEU A 38 2.95 3.85 -18.16
N VAL A 39 2.83 3.26 -16.98
CA VAL A 39 3.12 3.87 -15.69
C VAL A 39 4.06 2.95 -14.92
N GLN A 40 5.16 3.48 -14.41
CA GLN A 40 6.12 2.77 -13.60
C GLN A 40 5.99 3.20 -12.14
N LEU A 41 5.62 2.29 -11.23
CA LEU A 41 5.70 2.51 -9.80
C LEU A 41 7.11 2.14 -9.32
N GLU A 42 7.92 3.15 -9.00
CA GLU A 42 9.31 2.95 -8.56
C GLU A 42 9.43 2.69 -7.07
N ARG A 43 8.51 3.27 -6.27
CA ARG A 43 8.49 3.15 -4.82
C ARG A 43 7.11 3.46 -4.26
N GLY A 44 6.76 2.78 -3.16
CA GLY A 44 5.58 3.07 -2.36
C GLY A 44 4.32 2.42 -2.89
N ARG A 45 3.19 3.09 -2.75
CA ARG A 45 1.85 2.61 -3.11
C ARG A 45 1.11 3.69 -3.88
N ALA A 46 0.36 3.26 -4.88
CA ALA A 46 -0.52 4.15 -5.62
C ALA A 46 -1.86 3.49 -5.93
N ARG A 47 -2.94 4.29 -5.92
CA ARG A 47 -4.25 3.95 -6.48
C ARG A 47 -4.36 4.53 -7.87
N PHE A 48 -4.83 3.72 -8.79
CA PHE A 48 -5.10 4.07 -10.17
C PHE A 48 -6.61 3.99 -10.43
N GLU A 49 -7.20 5.12 -10.82
CA GLU A 49 -8.57 5.21 -11.33
C GLU A 49 -8.45 5.46 -12.83
N VAL A 50 -8.49 4.40 -13.60
CA VAL A 50 -8.13 4.41 -15.02
C VAL A 50 -9.31 4.80 -15.87
N ALA A 51 -9.16 5.84 -16.70
CA ALA A 51 -10.11 6.21 -17.73
C ALA A 51 -10.21 5.11 -18.79
N HIS A 52 -11.44 4.80 -19.24
CA HIS A 52 -11.66 3.74 -20.21
C HIS A 52 -11.08 4.15 -21.58
N ASP A 53 -10.18 3.33 -22.11
CA ASP A 53 -9.66 3.41 -23.49
C ASP A 53 -9.36 1.99 -23.98
N ALA A 54 -10.23 1.46 -24.84
CA ALA A 54 -10.09 0.10 -25.37
C ALA A 54 -8.93 -0.05 -26.37
N ARG A 55 -8.43 1.06 -26.92
CA ARG A 55 -7.37 1.03 -27.94
C ARG A 55 -5.98 0.99 -27.30
N ARG A 56 -5.81 1.62 -26.14
CA ARG A 56 -4.53 1.74 -25.45
C ARG A 56 -4.66 1.20 -24.03
N PRO A 57 -4.13 0.00 -23.76
CA PRO A 57 -4.13 -0.54 -22.40
C PRO A 57 -3.36 0.37 -21.45
N PHE A 58 -3.84 0.48 -20.22
CA PHE A 58 -3.12 1.11 -19.11
C PHE A 58 -2.28 0.05 -18.40
N VAL A 59 -0.97 0.21 -18.41
CA VAL A 59 -0.03 -0.77 -17.87
C VAL A 59 0.72 -0.15 -16.71
N VAL A 60 0.59 -0.74 -15.50
CA VAL A 60 1.39 -0.37 -14.34
C VAL A 60 2.49 -1.41 -14.15
N ALA A 61 3.74 -1.02 -14.39
CA ALA A 61 4.91 -1.85 -14.08
C ALA A 61 5.38 -1.55 -12.66
N ALA A 62 5.61 -2.59 -11.86
CA ALA A 62 6.11 -2.47 -10.49
C ALA A 62 6.90 -3.72 -10.10
N GLY A 63 8.16 -3.57 -9.71
CA GLY A 63 9.03 -4.67 -9.29
C GLY A 63 8.96 -5.88 -10.23
N PRO A 64 8.53 -7.08 -9.73
CA PRO A 64 8.51 -8.31 -10.53
C PRO A 64 7.26 -8.50 -11.39
N GLY A 65 6.37 -7.51 -11.52
CA GLY A 65 5.10 -7.69 -12.21
C GLY A 65 4.58 -6.46 -12.95
N GLU A 66 3.59 -6.71 -13.78
CA GLU A 66 2.83 -5.71 -14.52
C GLU A 66 1.33 -5.91 -14.28
N VAL A 67 0.59 -4.82 -14.19
CA VAL A 67 -0.88 -4.82 -14.08
C VAL A 67 -1.45 -4.14 -15.30
N VAL A 68 -2.26 -4.86 -16.08
CA VAL A 68 -2.92 -4.35 -17.30
C VAL A 68 -4.38 -4.07 -17.02
N ALA A 69 -4.81 -2.85 -17.30
CA ALA A 69 -6.15 -2.33 -17.00
C ALA A 69 -6.79 -1.63 -18.22
N HIS A 70 -8.13 -1.67 -18.29
CA HIS A 70 -8.91 -1.05 -19.39
C HIS A 70 -10.04 -0.14 -18.91
N GLY A 71 -10.02 0.32 -17.68
CA GLY A 71 -11.09 1.13 -17.07
C GLY A 71 -11.47 0.56 -15.71
N THR A 72 -10.57 0.70 -14.76
CA THR A 72 -10.59 -0.02 -13.49
C THR A 72 -10.15 0.88 -12.35
N VAL A 73 -10.50 0.51 -11.12
CA VAL A 73 -9.96 1.11 -9.90
C VAL A 73 -9.19 0.04 -9.14
N PHE A 74 -7.89 0.25 -8.96
CA PHE A 74 -7.02 -0.70 -8.27
C PHE A 74 -5.84 -0.01 -7.57
N ASP A 75 -5.28 -0.68 -6.58
CA ASP A 75 -4.07 -0.27 -5.87
C ASP A 75 -2.90 -1.18 -6.25
N VAL A 76 -1.71 -0.59 -6.34
CA VAL A 76 -0.44 -1.33 -6.42
C VAL A 76 0.45 -0.84 -5.28
N ASP A 77 0.91 -1.76 -4.44
CA ASP A 77 1.83 -1.51 -3.32
C ASP A 77 3.14 -2.26 -3.58
N LEU A 78 4.20 -1.51 -3.87
CA LEU A 78 5.55 -2.04 -4.10
C LEU A 78 6.25 -2.20 -2.75
N ARG A 79 6.48 -3.45 -2.36
CA ARG A 79 7.10 -3.87 -1.10
C ARG A 79 8.49 -4.46 -1.35
N ARG A 80 9.28 -4.58 -0.30
CA ARG A 80 10.58 -5.27 -0.38
C ARG A 80 10.46 -6.73 -0.84
N SER A 81 9.34 -7.39 -0.50
CA SER A 81 9.06 -8.79 -0.87
C SER A 81 8.44 -8.96 -2.26
N GLY A 82 8.08 -7.88 -2.95
CA GLY A 82 7.38 -7.91 -4.23
C GLY A 82 6.29 -6.87 -4.35
N ILE A 83 5.19 -7.18 -5.02
CA ILE A 83 4.04 -6.29 -5.15
C ILE A 83 2.77 -6.90 -4.57
N LEU A 84 1.90 -6.05 -4.03
CA LEU A 84 0.52 -6.38 -3.72
C LEU A 84 -0.39 -5.58 -4.67
N VAL A 85 -1.25 -6.27 -5.39
CA VAL A 85 -2.28 -5.69 -6.26
C VAL A 85 -3.64 -5.91 -5.62
N VAL A 86 -4.43 -4.84 -5.48
CA VAL A 86 -5.78 -4.87 -4.88
C VAL A 86 -6.76 -4.33 -5.90
N LEU A 87 -7.74 -5.11 -6.32
CA LEU A 87 -8.74 -4.68 -7.30
C LEU A 87 -10.05 -4.26 -6.62
N LEU A 88 -10.45 -3.01 -6.84
CA LEU A 88 -11.66 -2.42 -6.28
C LEU A 88 -12.84 -2.43 -7.27
N GLN A 89 -12.60 -2.08 -8.54
CA GLN A 89 -13.64 -2.03 -9.58
C GLN A 89 -13.07 -2.45 -10.94
N GLY A 90 -13.90 -3.09 -11.77
CA GLY A 90 -13.54 -3.54 -13.10
C GLY A 90 -12.80 -4.88 -13.13
N SER A 91 -11.80 -5.01 -13.98
CA SER A 91 -10.96 -6.21 -14.08
C SER A 91 -9.53 -5.83 -14.45
N VAL A 92 -8.55 -6.50 -13.88
CA VAL A 92 -7.13 -6.34 -14.24
C VAL A 92 -6.50 -7.70 -14.51
N GLU A 93 -5.60 -7.70 -15.48
CA GLU A 93 -4.69 -8.82 -15.71
C GLU A 93 -3.36 -8.51 -15.04
N VAL A 94 -2.97 -9.33 -14.07
CA VAL A 94 -1.67 -9.22 -13.41
C VAL A 94 -0.70 -10.19 -14.06
N ARG A 95 0.33 -9.65 -14.70
CA ARG A 95 1.35 -10.39 -15.46
C ARG A 95 2.65 -10.46 -14.70
N ARG A 96 3.26 -11.61 -14.74
CA ARG A 96 4.63 -11.81 -14.30
C ARG A 96 5.48 -12.17 -15.52
N PRO A 97 6.45 -11.33 -15.89
CA PRO A 97 7.36 -11.66 -16.97
C PRO A 97 8.10 -12.97 -16.75
N ALA A 98 8.44 -13.65 -17.82
CA ALA A 98 9.26 -14.85 -17.77
C ALA A 98 10.65 -14.51 -17.19
N ALA A 99 11.11 -15.27 -16.22
CA ALA A 99 12.44 -15.12 -15.64
C ALA A 99 13.07 -16.50 -15.41
N GLY A 100 14.36 -16.65 -15.74
CA GLY A 100 15.11 -17.86 -15.45
C GLY A 100 14.54 -19.15 -16.05
N GLY A 101 14.03 -19.08 -17.30
CA GLY A 101 13.49 -20.27 -18.00
C GLY A 101 12.07 -20.67 -17.58
N LYS A 102 11.40 -19.92 -16.71
CA LYS A 102 9.98 -20.11 -16.37
C LYS A 102 9.10 -19.36 -17.34
N SER A 103 7.95 -19.96 -17.70
CA SER A 103 6.94 -19.30 -18.54
C SER A 103 6.38 -18.03 -17.87
N ALA A 104 6.04 -17.03 -18.69
CA ALA A 104 5.23 -15.91 -18.23
C ALA A 104 3.91 -16.45 -17.66
N ALA A 105 3.47 -15.88 -16.54
CA ALA A 105 2.20 -16.26 -15.92
C ALA A 105 1.31 -15.01 -15.83
N SER A 106 0.02 -15.17 -16.11
CA SER A 106 -0.96 -14.13 -15.90
C SER A 106 -2.10 -14.61 -15.00
N THR A 107 -2.68 -13.69 -14.25
CA THR A 107 -3.81 -13.95 -13.35
C THR A 107 -4.80 -12.81 -13.47
N MET A 108 -6.05 -13.16 -13.79
CA MET A 108 -7.15 -12.18 -13.78
C MET A 108 -7.67 -11.99 -12.37
N LEU A 109 -7.78 -10.74 -11.94
CA LEU A 109 -8.45 -10.37 -10.69
C LEU A 109 -9.88 -9.90 -10.96
N ARG A 110 -10.75 -10.18 -9.99
CA ARG A 110 -12.13 -9.68 -9.90
C ARG A 110 -12.23 -8.66 -8.78
N PRO A 111 -13.23 -7.76 -8.80
CA PRO A 111 -13.45 -6.81 -7.73
C PRO A 111 -13.53 -7.52 -6.36
N GLY A 112 -12.92 -6.94 -5.34
CA GLY A 112 -12.84 -7.54 -4.01
C GLY A 112 -11.72 -8.57 -3.84
N GLN A 113 -10.83 -8.74 -4.82
CA GLN A 113 -9.67 -9.64 -4.73
C GLN A 113 -8.34 -8.88 -4.65
N GLN A 114 -7.38 -9.49 -4.00
CA GLN A 114 -5.99 -9.06 -3.99
C GLN A 114 -5.05 -10.21 -4.35
N LEU A 115 -3.88 -9.84 -4.89
CA LEU A 115 -2.83 -10.78 -5.32
C LEU A 115 -1.46 -10.26 -4.90
N ALA A 116 -0.71 -11.09 -4.17
CA ALA A 116 0.68 -10.83 -3.86
C ALA A 116 1.59 -11.57 -4.85
N ILE A 117 2.57 -10.87 -5.41
CA ILE A 117 3.60 -11.43 -6.29
C ILE A 117 4.97 -11.09 -5.70
N SER A 118 5.78 -12.12 -5.52
CA SER A 118 7.20 -12.01 -5.16
C SER A 118 8.10 -12.50 -6.28
N ALA A 119 9.41 -12.23 -6.19
CA ALA A 119 10.41 -12.74 -7.14
C ALA A 119 10.41 -14.27 -7.13
N GLY A 120 9.74 -14.92 -8.07
CA GLY A 120 9.69 -16.37 -8.23
C GLY A 120 8.39 -17.06 -7.84
N SER A 121 7.44 -16.37 -7.18
CA SER A 121 6.15 -16.93 -6.79
C SER A 121 5.03 -15.91 -6.90
N ALA A 122 3.84 -16.37 -7.25
CA ALA A 122 2.60 -15.62 -7.08
C ALA A 122 1.67 -16.44 -6.18
N ALA A 123 1.11 -15.80 -5.16
CA ALA A 123 0.06 -16.41 -4.35
C ALA A 123 -1.22 -16.57 -5.19
N ALA A 124 -2.17 -17.40 -4.74
CA ALA A 124 -3.51 -17.37 -5.30
C ALA A 124 -4.22 -16.04 -4.91
N PRO A 125 -5.13 -15.52 -5.76
CA PRO A 125 -5.95 -14.39 -5.38
C PRO A 125 -6.77 -14.70 -4.11
N VAL A 126 -6.81 -13.74 -3.18
CA VAL A 126 -7.59 -13.83 -1.95
C VAL A 126 -8.53 -12.63 -1.81
N ALA A 127 -9.57 -12.76 -0.98
CA ALA A 127 -10.47 -11.63 -0.70
C ALA A 127 -9.74 -10.47 -0.01
N ILE A 128 -10.11 -9.24 -0.37
CA ILE A 128 -9.59 -8.03 0.28
C ILE A 128 -10.20 -7.93 1.68
N ARG A 129 -9.39 -7.49 2.63
CA ARG A 129 -9.90 -7.01 3.92
C ARG A 129 -10.32 -5.54 3.78
N ALA A 130 -11.58 -5.23 4.07
CA ALA A 130 -12.17 -3.92 3.87
C ALA A 130 -11.36 -2.73 4.46
N PRO A 131 -10.70 -2.85 5.64
CA PRO A 131 -9.87 -1.79 6.20
C PRO A 131 -8.71 -1.34 5.30
N GLU A 132 -8.13 -2.26 4.50
CA GLU A 132 -6.92 -2.00 3.70
C GLU A 132 -7.14 -1.01 2.54
N THR A 133 -8.39 -0.68 2.21
CA THR A 133 -8.73 0.15 1.04
C THR A 133 -8.96 1.63 1.36
N ARG A 134 -8.96 2.03 2.63
CA ARG A 134 -9.30 3.38 3.09
C ARG A 134 -8.14 4.37 3.10
N TRP A 135 -6.93 3.93 2.84
CA TRP A 135 -5.73 4.77 2.92
C TRP A 135 -5.79 6.09 2.10
N PRO A 136 -6.51 6.21 0.94
CA PRO A 136 -6.56 7.49 0.22
C PRO A 136 -7.26 8.61 1.00
N SER A 137 -8.06 8.28 2.00
CA SER A 137 -8.67 9.28 2.91
C SER A 137 -7.73 9.72 4.05
N GLY A 138 -6.51 9.22 4.11
CA GLY A 138 -5.60 9.44 5.22
C GLY A 138 -5.93 8.63 6.48
N MET A 139 -6.92 7.74 6.40
CA MET A 139 -7.35 6.91 7.53
C MET A 139 -6.79 5.50 7.40
N LEU A 140 -6.21 5.00 8.48
CA LEU A 140 -5.81 3.60 8.63
C LEU A 140 -6.81 2.90 9.54
N SER A 141 -7.36 1.79 9.06
CA SER A 141 -8.35 0.99 9.79
C SER A 141 -7.82 -0.43 9.95
N PHE A 142 -8.03 -1.01 11.11
CA PHE A 142 -7.59 -2.36 11.45
C PHE A 142 -8.71 -3.11 12.17
N GLU A 143 -8.80 -4.39 11.92
CA GLU A 143 -9.72 -5.31 12.58
C GLU A 143 -8.93 -6.55 13.02
N ASP A 144 -8.89 -6.80 14.32
CA ASP A 144 -8.16 -7.92 14.92
C ASP A 144 -6.72 -8.09 14.39
N ALA A 145 -5.99 -6.96 14.22
CA ALA A 145 -4.64 -6.95 13.67
C ALA A 145 -3.58 -6.99 14.79
N PRO A 146 -2.44 -7.68 14.59
CA PRO A 146 -1.32 -7.55 15.52
C PRO A 146 -0.86 -6.10 15.63
N LEU A 147 -0.58 -5.65 16.85
CA LEU A 147 -0.16 -4.27 17.08
C LEU A 147 1.13 -3.90 16.33
N VAL A 148 2.03 -4.86 16.14
CA VAL A 148 3.24 -4.68 15.33
C VAL A 148 2.90 -4.28 13.88
N ASP A 149 1.87 -4.86 13.26
CA ASP A 149 1.45 -4.55 11.90
C ASP A 149 0.77 -3.17 11.82
N VAL A 150 -0.02 -2.82 12.86
CA VAL A 150 -0.64 -1.51 13.01
C VAL A 150 0.43 -0.41 13.04
N LEU A 151 1.43 -0.58 13.90
CA LEU A 151 2.53 0.39 14.04
C LEU A 151 3.42 0.44 12.80
N ALA A 152 3.73 -0.70 12.19
CA ALA A 152 4.47 -0.72 10.92
C ALA A 152 3.75 0.07 9.83
N SER A 153 2.42 0.00 9.79
CA SER A 153 1.61 0.76 8.84
C SER A 153 1.61 2.26 9.15
N ALA A 154 1.45 2.65 10.41
CA ALA A 154 1.50 4.05 10.85
C ALA A 154 2.89 4.67 10.63
N ASN A 155 3.94 3.94 10.92
CA ASN A 155 5.32 4.37 10.77
C ASN A 155 5.73 4.71 9.32
N ARG A 156 4.97 4.25 8.34
CA ARG A 156 5.17 4.65 6.92
C ARG A 156 4.89 6.14 6.70
N TYR A 157 4.00 6.73 7.51
CA TYR A 157 3.50 8.10 7.32
C TYR A 157 4.25 9.16 8.15
N SER A 158 5.15 8.74 9.02
CA SER A 158 5.88 9.66 9.90
C SER A 158 7.37 9.39 9.91
N ARG A 159 8.15 10.44 10.18
CA ARG A 159 9.57 10.31 10.51
C ARG A 159 9.76 9.87 11.95
N THR A 160 8.90 10.36 12.86
CA THR A 160 8.83 9.88 14.25
C THR A 160 8.22 8.47 14.23
N GLN A 161 8.98 7.50 14.69
CA GLN A 161 8.57 6.10 14.69
C GLN A 161 7.98 5.73 16.04
N ILE A 162 6.96 4.87 16.02
CA ILE A 162 6.42 4.25 17.23
C ILE A 162 7.04 2.86 17.33
N VAL A 163 7.73 2.59 18.43
CA VAL A 163 8.49 1.36 18.64
C VAL A 163 7.98 0.63 19.89
N ILE A 164 7.78 -0.67 19.79
CA ILE A 164 7.46 -1.55 20.91
C ILE A 164 8.76 -2.22 21.38
N ARG A 165 9.08 -2.15 22.66
CA ARG A 165 10.25 -2.85 23.23
C ARG A 165 10.00 -4.32 23.47
N ASP A 166 8.80 -4.67 23.95
CA ASP A 166 8.43 -6.04 24.26
C ASP A 166 7.71 -6.70 23.08
N PRO A 167 8.30 -7.73 22.44
CA PRO A 167 7.66 -8.42 21.33
C PRO A 167 6.28 -9.01 21.68
N ALA A 168 6.04 -9.41 22.93
CA ALA A 168 4.76 -9.95 23.35
C ALA A 168 3.63 -8.90 23.28
N VAL A 169 3.95 -7.62 23.44
CA VAL A 169 3.02 -6.51 23.24
C VAL A 169 2.68 -6.37 21.75
N GLY A 170 3.65 -6.61 20.86
CA GLY A 170 3.46 -6.54 19.42
C GLY A 170 2.41 -7.54 18.89
N GLU A 171 2.24 -8.66 19.56
CA GLU A 171 1.26 -9.71 19.18
C GLU A 171 -0.17 -9.40 19.68
N ARG A 172 -0.34 -8.41 20.56
CA ARG A 172 -1.66 -8.02 21.04
C ARG A 172 -2.53 -7.50 19.90
N ARG A 173 -3.83 -7.78 19.99
CA ARG A 173 -4.77 -7.47 18.92
C ARG A 173 -5.37 -6.08 19.07
N PHE A 174 -5.37 -5.35 17.96
CA PHE A 174 -5.93 -4.01 17.87
C PHE A 174 -7.06 -3.97 16.85
N THR A 175 -8.17 -3.33 17.23
CA THR A 175 -9.26 -2.95 16.32
C THR A 175 -9.51 -1.47 16.49
N GLY A 176 -9.45 -0.71 15.40
CA GLY A 176 -9.67 0.74 15.43
C GLY A 176 -9.33 1.42 14.12
N THR A 177 -9.64 2.71 14.08
CA THR A 177 -9.35 3.59 12.94
C THR A 177 -8.72 4.88 13.45
N PHE A 178 -7.65 5.33 12.81
CA PHE A 178 -6.94 6.55 13.17
C PHE A 178 -6.37 7.24 11.94
N LYS A 179 -5.96 8.51 12.07
CA LYS A 179 -5.27 9.22 11.01
C LYS A 179 -3.83 8.75 10.89
N ALA A 180 -3.40 8.56 9.65
CA ALA A 180 -2.10 7.97 9.34
C ALA A 180 -0.92 8.88 9.73
N ASP A 181 -1.10 10.20 9.65
CA ASP A 181 -0.07 11.22 9.88
C ASP A 181 0.00 11.76 11.32
N GLU A 182 -0.74 11.14 12.25
CA GLU A 182 -0.80 11.56 13.66
C GLU A 182 -0.21 10.48 14.62
N PRO A 183 1.12 10.21 14.57
CA PRO A 183 1.73 9.13 15.35
C PRO A 183 1.65 9.34 16.87
N VAL A 184 1.69 10.60 17.33
CA VAL A 184 1.57 10.92 18.76
C VAL A 184 0.19 10.54 19.29
N GLN A 185 -0.87 10.94 18.58
CA GLN A 185 -2.24 10.59 18.97
C GLN A 185 -2.47 9.07 18.97
N LEU A 186 -1.88 8.37 17.99
CA LEU A 186 -1.94 6.91 17.96
C LEU A 186 -1.25 6.30 19.19
N ALA A 187 -0.06 6.77 19.55
CA ALA A 187 0.67 6.29 20.72
C ALA A 187 -0.11 6.58 22.02
N GLU A 188 -0.68 7.79 22.14
CA GLU A 188 -1.53 8.19 23.27
C GLU A 188 -2.81 7.37 23.41
N MET A 189 -3.37 6.89 22.30
CA MET A 189 -4.51 5.99 22.29
C MET A 189 -4.12 4.56 22.70
N ILE A 190 -3.01 4.05 22.13
CA ILE A 190 -2.54 2.68 22.35
C ILE A 190 -1.98 2.51 23.79
N GLY A 191 -1.26 3.51 24.30
CA GLY A 191 -0.63 3.45 25.62
C GLY A 191 -1.60 3.00 26.72
N PRO A 192 -2.66 3.76 27.03
CA PRO A 192 -3.66 3.37 28.04
C PRO A 192 -4.40 2.07 27.71
N MET A 193 -4.73 1.83 26.43
CA MET A 193 -5.47 0.63 26.01
C MET A 193 -4.72 -0.67 26.35
N PHE A 194 -3.40 -0.64 26.27
CA PHE A 194 -2.55 -1.80 26.51
C PHE A 194 -1.73 -1.72 27.82
N GLY A 195 -1.98 -0.71 28.67
CA GLY A 195 -1.23 -0.51 29.91
C GLY A 195 0.25 -0.19 29.68
N LEU A 196 0.54 0.57 28.59
CA LEU A 196 1.88 0.96 28.23
C LEU A 196 2.13 2.43 28.57
N ARG A 197 3.37 2.76 28.93
CA ARG A 197 3.83 4.14 29.02
C ARG A 197 4.55 4.53 27.75
N ILE A 198 4.49 5.82 27.42
CA ILE A 198 5.18 6.40 26.26
C ILE A 198 6.46 7.06 26.78
N GLU A 199 7.58 6.68 26.20
CA GLU A 199 8.90 7.29 26.42
C GLU A 199 9.39 7.86 25.08
N HIS A 200 10.29 8.86 25.13
CA HIS A 200 10.97 9.35 23.95
C HIS A 200 12.42 8.83 23.91
N ASP A 201 12.90 8.45 22.74
CA ASP A 201 14.29 8.14 22.53
C ASP A 201 15.09 9.41 22.09
N GLN A 202 16.40 9.25 21.88
CA GLN A 202 17.30 10.34 21.45
C GLN A 202 17.01 10.85 20.02
N ASN A 203 16.25 10.10 19.23
CA ASN A 203 15.85 10.43 17.86
C ASN A 203 14.39 10.91 17.79
N ASP A 204 13.78 11.25 18.92
CA ASP A 204 12.39 11.68 19.06
C ASP A 204 11.36 10.61 18.61
N ASN A 205 11.74 9.33 18.66
CA ASN A 205 10.81 8.23 18.48
C ASN A 205 10.00 7.97 19.75
N LEU A 206 8.78 7.47 19.57
CA LEU A 206 7.85 7.13 20.63
C LEU A 206 8.03 5.66 21.03
N ILE A 207 8.55 5.40 22.21
CA ILE A 207 8.78 4.05 22.72
C ILE A 207 7.62 3.62 23.61
N LEU A 208 6.90 2.57 23.20
CA LEU A 208 5.87 1.96 24.00
C LEU A 208 6.50 0.89 24.91
N ALA A 209 6.55 1.16 26.20
CA ALA A 209 7.13 0.30 27.22
C ALA A 209 6.06 -0.16 28.22
N ALA A 210 6.25 -1.34 28.85
CA ALA A 210 5.34 -1.80 29.89
C ALA A 210 5.20 -0.76 31.02
N GLY A 211 3.97 -0.46 31.43
CA GLY A 211 3.68 0.28 32.65
C GLY A 211 4.23 -0.49 33.87
N LYS A 212 4.62 0.22 34.92
CA LYS A 212 4.98 -0.41 36.20
C LYS A 212 3.73 -0.87 36.90
#